data_43e6f491309e6a03caa10cea79ffe1fc
#
_entry.id   43e6f491309e6a03caa10cea79ffe1fc
#
_cell.length_a   1.000
_cell.length_b   1.000
_cell.length_c   1.000
_cell.angle_alpha   90.00
_cell.angle_beta   90.00
_cell.angle_gamma   90.00
#
_symmetry.space_group_name_H-M   'P 1'
#
loop_
_entity.id
_entity.type
_entity.pdbx_description
1 polymer ?
#
loop_
_entity_poly.entity_id
_entity_poly.type
_entity_poly.pdbx_seq_one_letter_code
_entity_poly.pdbx_strand_id
1 'polypeptide(L)'
;MAARVPRNFRLLEELEKGEKGLSADACSYGLADGEDMMMSNWNGTILGPPHSVHENRIYSVNIHCGPDYPDNPPTIQFVSRVNIPCVDPSSGKVDPTKLPTLAQWKRDNTMETVLIELRRYMALPQHKKLPQPPEGSTF
;
A
#
# COMPACT_ATOMS: atom_id res chain seq x y z
N MET A 1 -6.44 -8.78 -30.12
CA MET A 1 -6.02 -8.81 -28.73
C MET A 1 -5.24 -7.56 -28.39
N ALA A 2 -5.64 -6.90 -27.33
CA ALA A 2 -4.98 -5.67 -26.92
C ALA A 2 -3.55 -5.97 -26.44
N ALA A 3 -2.61 -5.11 -26.82
CA ALA A 3 -1.25 -5.21 -26.34
C ALA A 3 -1.21 -4.92 -24.83
N ARG A 4 -0.44 -5.72 -24.12
CA ARG A 4 -0.24 -5.49 -22.68
C ARG A 4 0.91 -4.51 -22.49
N VAL A 5 0.74 -3.58 -21.57
CA VAL A 5 1.81 -2.66 -21.17
C VAL A 5 2.89 -3.47 -20.45
N PRO A 6 4.16 -3.42 -20.90
CA PRO A 6 5.25 -4.12 -20.19
C PRO A 6 5.40 -3.62 -18.76
N ARG A 7 5.90 -4.51 -17.89
CA ARG A 7 6.08 -4.21 -16.47
C ARG A 7 6.79 -2.89 -16.20
N ASN A 8 7.91 -2.66 -16.87
CA ASN A 8 8.70 -1.46 -16.62
C ASN A 8 7.96 -0.18 -17.00
N PHE A 9 7.23 -0.20 -18.11
CA PHE A 9 6.42 0.96 -18.50
C PHE A 9 5.27 1.21 -17.51
N ARG A 10 4.65 0.13 -17.04
CA ARG A 10 3.60 0.25 -16.03
C ARG A 10 4.14 0.88 -14.74
N LEU A 11 5.30 0.42 -14.28
CA LEU A 11 5.92 0.96 -13.08
C LEU A 11 6.37 2.41 -13.27
N LEU A 12 6.88 2.77 -14.46
CA LEU A 12 7.22 4.15 -14.78
C LEU A 12 5.99 5.05 -14.74
N GLU A 13 4.85 4.58 -15.27
CA GLU A 13 3.60 5.34 -15.19
C GLU A 13 3.18 5.57 -13.75
N GLU A 14 3.28 4.56 -12.90
CA GLU A 14 2.94 4.70 -11.49
C GLU A 14 3.91 5.63 -10.77
N LEU A 15 5.20 5.55 -11.06
CA LEU A 15 6.20 6.44 -10.48
C LEU A 15 5.93 7.90 -10.86
N GLU A 16 5.67 8.16 -12.13
CA GLU A 16 5.37 9.50 -12.61
C GLU A 16 4.12 10.06 -11.92
N LYS A 17 3.10 9.24 -11.78
CA LYS A 17 1.86 9.63 -11.10
C LYS A 17 2.12 9.95 -9.63
N GLY A 18 2.93 9.15 -8.96
CA GLY A 18 3.30 9.38 -7.57
C GLY A 18 4.11 10.66 -7.38
N GLU A 19 5.07 10.91 -8.27
CA GLU A 19 5.90 12.13 -8.23
C GLU A 19 5.10 13.39 -8.45
N LYS A 20 4.07 13.32 -9.29
CA LYS A 20 3.20 14.47 -9.56
C LYS A 20 2.18 14.74 -8.46
N GLY A 21 2.12 13.88 -7.45
CA GLY A 21 1.16 14.02 -6.37
C GLY A 21 -0.28 13.83 -6.81
N LEU A 22 -0.51 13.10 -7.88
CA LEU A 22 -1.86 12.81 -8.40
C LEU A 22 -2.54 11.63 -7.70
N SER A 23 -1.87 11.03 -6.73
CA SER A 23 -2.45 9.98 -5.92
C SER A 23 -3.50 10.55 -4.96
N ALA A 24 -4.28 9.69 -4.32
CA ALA A 24 -5.28 10.12 -3.35
C ALA A 24 -4.66 10.99 -2.26
N ASP A 25 -5.42 11.98 -1.80
CA ASP A 25 -4.95 13.03 -0.88
C ASP A 25 -4.28 12.52 0.38
N ALA A 26 -4.57 11.30 0.80
CA ALA A 26 -4.11 10.75 2.07
C ALA A 26 -3.05 9.65 1.91
N CYS A 27 -2.63 9.35 0.68
CA CYS A 27 -1.64 8.30 0.39
C CYS A 27 -0.60 8.80 -0.58
N SER A 28 0.65 8.38 -0.37
CA SER A 28 1.73 8.67 -1.29
C SER A 28 2.62 7.44 -1.44
N TYR A 29 3.38 7.40 -2.52
CA TYR A 29 4.31 6.30 -2.78
C TYR A 29 5.44 6.75 -3.71
N GLY A 30 6.57 6.07 -3.64
CA GLY A 30 7.73 6.32 -4.50
C GLY A 30 8.73 5.18 -4.38
N LEU A 31 9.74 5.17 -5.23
CA LEU A 31 10.79 4.15 -5.18
C LEU A 31 11.54 4.23 -3.84
N ALA A 32 11.81 3.08 -3.25
CA ALA A 32 12.61 2.98 -2.04
C ALA A 32 14.06 3.39 -2.30
N ASP A 33 14.58 3.05 -3.49
CA ASP A 33 15.91 3.42 -3.96
C ASP A 33 15.75 3.95 -5.39
N GLY A 34 16.09 5.22 -5.60
CA GLY A 34 15.99 5.87 -6.91
C GLY A 34 16.89 5.24 -7.98
N GLU A 35 17.87 4.44 -7.59
CA GLU A 35 18.75 3.73 -8.51
C GLU A 35 18.27 2.30 -8.82
N ASP A 36 17.16 1.86 -8.24
CA ASP A 36 16.57 0.54 -8.50
C ASP A 36 16.00 0.50 -9.92
N MET A 37 16.76 -0.02 -10.85
CA MET A 37 16.33 -0.11 -12.25
C MET A 37 15.21 -1.10 -12.48
N MET A 38 15.05 -2.08 -11.59
CA MET A 38 13.96 -3.05 -11.66
C MET A 38 12.66 -2.50 -11.07
N MET A 39 12.74 -1.40 -10.35
CA MET A 39 11.59 -0.77 -9.71
C MET A 39 10.77 -1.76 -8.87
N SER A 40 11.48 -2.64 -8.15
CA SER A 40 10.84 -3.71 -7.39
C SER A 40 10.43 -3.27 -5.99
N ASN A 41 11.18 -2.36 -5.38
CA ASN A 41 10.96 -1.95 -3.99
C ASN A 41 10.51 -0.51 -3.92
N TRP A 42 9.39 -0.30 -3.24
CA TRP A 42 8.73 1.00 -3.11
C TRP A 42 8.43 1.31 -1.66
N ASN A 43 8.35 2.58 -1.34
CA ASN A 43 7.86 3.04 -0.05
C ASN A 43 6.50 3.70 -0.25
N GLY A 44 5.59 3.43 0.66
CA GLY A 44 4.30 4.08 0.69
C GLY A 44 4.04 4.74 2.03
N THR A 45 3.17 5.72 2.04
CA THR A 45 2.74 6.44 3.24
C THR A 45 1.23 6.55 3.23
N ILE A 46 0.60 6.25 4.37
CA ILE A 46 -0.84 6.35 4.55
C ILE A 46 -1.11 7.26 5.73
N LEU A 47 -1.92 8.30 5.52
CA LEU A 47 -2.43 9.11 6.63
C LEU A 47 -3.64 8.39 7.23
N GLY A 48 -3.66 8.27 8.55
CA GLY A 48 -4.79 7.65 9.25
C GLY A 48 -6.09 8.38 8.94
N PRO A 49 -7.19 7.66 8.73
CA PRO A 49 -8.47 8.29 8.43
C PRO A 49 -8.99 9.10 9.60
N PRO A 50 -9.70 10.22 9.35
CA PRO A 50 -10.32 11.01 10.42
C PRO A 50 -11.41 10.22 11.12
N HIS A 51 -11.73 10.62 12.34
CA HIS A 51 -12.77 9.99 13.16
C HIS A 51 -12.48 8.52 13.48
N SER A 52 -11.20 8.16 13.54
CA SER A 52 -10.73 6.83 13.91
C SER A 52 -9.59 6.94 14.91
N VAL A 53 -9.19 5.81 15.49
CA VAL A 53 -8.01 5.75 16.37
C VAL A 53 -6.72 6.02 15.60
N HIS A 54 -6.76 6.01 14.27
CA HIS A 54 -5.63 6.27 13.39
C HIS A 54 -5.48 7.75 13.02
N GLU A 55 -6.44 8.59 13.41
CA GLU A 55 -6.43 10.01 13.08
C GLU A 55 -5.13 10.67 13.53
N ASN A 56 -4.55 11.51 12.66
CA ASN A 56 -3.29 12.22 12.87
C ASN A 56 -2.06 11.32 12.94
N ARG A 57 -2.19 10.05 12.57
CA ARG A 57 -1.04 9.14 12.47
C ARG A 57 -0.62 8.98 11.02
N ILE A 58 0.69 8.77 10.82
CA ILE A 58 1.27 8.49 9.51
C ILE A 58 1.86 7.09 9.55
N TYR A 59 1.43 6.25 8.62
CA TYR A 59 1.91 4.88 8.53
C TYR A 59 2.82 4.71 7.32
N SER A 60 4.01 4.13 7.54
CA SER A 60 4.94 3.80 6.47
C SER A 60 4.82 2.33 6.12
N VAL A 61 4.83 2.04 4.83
CA VAL A 61 4.75 0.67 4.32
C VAL A 61 5.83 0.45 3.28
N ASN A 62 6.30 -0.80 3.17
CA ASN A 62 7.15 -1.24 2.08
C ASN A 62 6.28 -2.00 1.08
N ILE A 63 6.47 -1.70 -0.21
CA ILE A 63 5.73 -2.33 -1.30
C ILE A 63 6.75 -3.03 -2.19
N HIS A 64 6.51 -4.29 -2.47
CA HIS A 64 7.37 -5.06 -3.37
C HIS A 64 6.58 -5.52 -4.59
N CYS A 65 7.06 -5.12 -5.77
CA CYS A 65 6.50 -5.54 -7.05
C CYS A 65 7.42 -6.60 -7.65
N GLY A 66 6.93 -7.83 -7.70
CA GLY A 66 7.69 -8.95 -8.25
C GLY A 66 7.83 -8.89 -9.77
N PRO A 67 8.53 -9.87 -10.36
CA PRO A 67 8.79 -9.88 -11.80
C PRO A 67 7.52 -10.02 -12.66
N ASP A 68 6.44 -10.53 -12.08
CA ASP A 68 5.17 -10.72 -12.79
C ASP A 68 4.17 -9.59 -12.56
N TYR A 69 4.57 -8.53 -11.86
CA TYR A 69 3.73 -7.34 -11.71
C TYR A 69 3.53 -6.67 -13.08
N PRO A 70 2.37 -6.20 -13.46
CA PRO A 70 1.12 -6.12 -12.71
C PRO A 70 0.17 -7.31 -12.89
N ASP A 71 0.61 -8.41 -13.47
CA ASP A 71 -0.22 -9.61 -13.60
C ASP A 71 -0.49 -10.22 -12.22
N ASN A 72 0.51 -10.18 -11.33
CA ASN A 72 0.38 -10.55 -9.94
C ASN A 72 0.39 -9.31 -9.06
N PRO A 73 -0.31 -9.33 -7.91
CA PRO A 73 -0.35 -8.18 -7.02
C PRO A 73 1.01 -7.92 -6.37
N PRO A 74 1.25 -6.68 -5.92
CA PRO A 74 2.40 -6.38 -5.09
C PRO A 74 2.20 -6.99 -3.69
N THR A 75 3.30 -7.15 -2.95
CA THR A 75 3.23 -7.49 -1.54
C THR A 75 3.43 -6.23 -0.71
N ILE A 76 2.71 -6.13 0.40
CA ILE A 76 2.74 -4.96 1.27
C ILE A 76 3.15 -5.40 2.67
N GLN A 77 4.06 -4.64 3.27
CA GLN A 77 4.47 -4.86 4.65
C GLN A 77 4.53 -3.52 5.38
N PHE A 78 3.83 -3.40 6.49
CA PHE A 78 3.89 -2.19 7.31
C PHE A 78 5.24 -2.11 8.02
N VAL A 79 5.83 -0.93 8.00
CA VAL A 79 6.98 -0.58 8.84
C VAL A 79 6.46 -0.02 10.16
N SER A 80 5.53 0.91 10.10
CA SER A 80 4.86 1.44 11.27
C SER A 80 3.93 0.39 11.88
N ARG A 81 4.00 0.22 13.18
CA ARG A 81 3.17 -0.78 13.86
C ARG A 81 1.71 -0.35 13.83
N VAL A 82 0.84 -1.27 13.46
CA VAL A 82 -0.60 -1.03 13.36
C VAL A 82 -1.34 -2.30 13.77
N ASN A 83 -2.48 -2.13 14.40
CA ASN A 83 -3.35 -3.25 14.78
C ASN A 83 -4.61 -3.21 13.92
N ILE A 84 -4.61 -3.97 12.84
CA ILE A 84 -5.78 -4.19 12.00
C ILE A 84 -5.78 -5.65 11.55
N PRO A 85 -6.97 -6.27 11.33
CA PRO A 85 -7.05 -7.70 11.06
C PRO A 85 -6.27 -8.20 9.85
N CYS A 86 -6.07 -7.36 8.83
CA CYS A 86 -5.35 -7.77 7.62
C CYS A 86 -3.83 -7.72 7.76
N VAL A 87 -3.31 -7.27 8.89
CA VAL A 87 -1.86 -7.14 9.13
C VAL A 87 -1.41 -8.14 10.17
N ASP A 88 -0.34 -8.89 9.85
CA ASP A 88 0.27 -9.83 10.78
C ASP A 88 0.86 -9.05 11.96
N PRO A 89 0.44 -9.33 13.21
CA PRO A 89 0.91 -8.59 14.38
C PRO A 89 2.39 -8.79 14.71
N SER A 90 3.03 -9.81 14.15
CA SER A 90 4.45 -10.06 14.41
C SER A 90 5.38 -9.50 13.33
N SER A 91 4.94 -9.45 12.07
CA SER A 91 5.81 -9.07 10.95
C SER A 91 5.38 -7.80 10.23
N GLY A 92 4.13 -7.41 10.35
CA GLY A 92 3.57 -6.29 9.60
C GLY A 92 3.14 -6.62 8.19
N LYS A 93 3.25 -7.88 7.77
CA LYS A 93 2.83 -8.28 6.43
C LYS A 93 1.31 -8.21 6.28
N VAL A 94 0.89 -7.66 5.15
CA VAL A 94 -0.54 -7.61 4.81
C VAL A 94 -0.98 -8.95 4.24
N ASP A 95 -2.06 -9.50 4.81
CA ASP A 95 -2.65 -10.74 4.30
C ASP A 95 -3.49 -10.44 3.07
N PRO A 96 -3.08 -10.88 1.87
CA PRO A 96 -3.81 -10.56 0.64
C PRO A 96 -5.21 -11.13 0.60
N THR A 97 -5.49 -12.20 1.36
CA THR A 97 -6.84 -12.80 1.37
C THR A 97 -7.85 -11.94 2.10
N LYS A 98 -7.41 -10.98 2.90
CA LYS A 98 -8.29 -10.10 3.68
C LYS A 98 -8.55 -8.75 3.04
N LEU A 99 -7.86 -8.44 1.94
CA LEU A 99 -8.11 -7.22 1.16
C LEU A 99 -8.67 -7.60 -0.20
N PRO A 100 -9.91 -7.18 -0.53
CA PRO A 100 -10.52 -7.53 -1.82
C PRO A 100 -9.66 -7.20 -3.04
N THR A 101 -8.99 -6.07 -3.05
CA THR A 101 -8.14 -5.69 -4.18
C THR A 101 -7.00 -6.68 -4.39
N LEU A 102 -6.37 -7.15 -3.31
CA LEU A 102 -5.28 -8.13 -3.43
C LEU A 102 -5.80 -9.54 -3.67
N ALA A 103 -6.92 -9.91 -3.04
CA ALA A 103 -7.52 -11.24 -3.21
C ALA A 103 -8.05 -11.46 -4.61
N GLN A 104 -8.53 -10.40 -5.25
CA GLN A 104 -9.09 -10.42 -6.60
C GLN A 104 -8.32 -9.43 -7.49
N TRP A 105 -7.02 -9.51 -7.46
CA TRP A 105 -6.16 -8.57 -8.19
C TRP A 105 -6.44 -8.63 -9.68
N LYS A 106 -6.55 -7.43 -10.26
CA LYS A 106 -6.69 -7.24 -11.71
C LYS A 106 -5.52 -6.42 -12.21
N ARG A 107 -5.11 -6.66 -13.43
CA ARG A 107 -4.00 -5.94 -14.04
C ARG A 107 -4.19 -4.42 -14.03
N ASP A 108 -5.42 -3.94 -14.02
CA ASP A 108 -5.73 -2.51 -13.97
C ASP A 108 -5.51 -1.88 -12.59
N ASN A 109 -5.37 -2.69 -11.55
CA ASN A 109 -5.10 -2.17 -10.22
C ASN A 109 -3.66 -1.67 -10.10
N THR A 110 -3.45 -0.71 -9.19
CA THR A 110 -2.15 -0.08 -8.97
C THR A 110 -1.78 -0.10 -7.49
N MET A 111 -0.55 0.30 -7.17
CA MET A 111 -0.14 0.48 -5.79
C MET A 111 -1.03 1.50 -5.08
N GLU A 112 -1.40 2.58 -5.78
CA GLU A 112 -2.33 3.58 -5.25
C GLU A 112 -3.65 2.94 -4.84
N THR A 113 -4.20 2.06 -5.67
CA THR A 113 -5.45 1.36 -5.37
C THR A 113 -5.36 0.60 -4.05
N VAL A 114 -4.25 -0.09 -3.83
CA VAL A 114 -4.03 -0.87 -2.60
C VAL A 114 -3.92 0.05 -1.38
N LEU A 115 -3.16 1.13 -1.49
CA LEU A 115 -2.99 2.07 -0.38
C LEU A 115 -4.31 2.73 0.01
N ILE A 116 -5.12 3.13 -0.96
CA ILE A 116 -6.45 3.69 -0.71
C ILE A 116 -7.33 2.66 -0.01
N GLU A 117 -7.30 1.42 -0.44
CA GLU A 117 -8.10 0.36 0.19
C GLU A 117 -7.67 0.10 1.63
N LEU A 118 -6.36 0.10 1.91
CA LEU A 118 -5.85 -0.04 3.26
C LEU A 118 -6.38 1.08 4.17
N ARG A 119 -6.39 2.31 3.68
CA ARG A 119 -6.92 3.44 4.43
C ARG A 119 -8.41 3.29 4.71
N ARG A 120 -9.18 2.86 3.72
CA ARG A 120 -10.61 2.58 3.88
C ARG A 120 -10.85 1.44 4.87
N TYR A 121 -10.00 0.43 4.85
CA TYR A 121 -10.06 -0.69 5.78
C TYR A 121 -9.92 -0.21 7.22
N MET A 122 -8.98 0.71 7.46
CA MET A 122 -8.80 1.31 8.79
C MET A 122 -10.03 2.08 9.26
N ALA A 123 -10.80 2.65 8.34
CA ALA A 123 -11.96 3.47 8.64
C ALA A 123 -13.27 2.67 8.80
N LEU A 124 -13.24 1.37 8.55
CA LEU A 124 -14.44 0.54 8.69
C LEU A 124 -14.96 0.59 10.11
N PRO A 125 -16.30 0.56 10.32
CA PRO A 125 -16.88 0.64 11.67
C PRO A 125 -16.31 -0.38 12.66
N GLN A 126 -16.01 -1.59 12.19
CA GLN A 126 -15.44 -2.63 13.03
C GLN A 126 -13.94 -2.45 13.32
N HIS A 127 -13.25 -1.56 12.61
CA HIS A 127 -11.80 -1.36 12.75
C HIS A 127 -11.41 0.01 13.30
N LYS A 128 -12.23 1.02 13.09
CA LYS A 128 -11.87 2.42 13.42
C LYS A 128 -11.63 2.68 14.91
N LYS A 129 -12.04 1.78 15.78
CA LYS A 129 -11.88 1.90 17.23
C LYS A 129 -10.96 0.85 17.83
N LEU A 130 -10.30 0.03 17.01
CA LEU A 130 -9.38 -0.99 17.53
C LEU A 130 -8.21 -0.32 18.28
N PRO A 131 -7.86 -0.81 19.49
CA PRO A 131 -6.72 -0.25 20.22
C PRO A 131 -5.44 -0.33 19.38
N GLN A 132 -4.68 0.73 19.36
CA GLN A 132 -3.47 0.84 18.57
C GLN A 132 -2.23 0.92 19.46
N PRO A 133 -1.06 0.44 18.97
CA PRO A 133 0.21 0.63 19.67
C PRO A 133 0.56 2.12 19.70
N PRO A 134 1.50 2.54 20.57
CA PRO A 134 1.94 3.92 20.62
C PRO A 134 2.41 4.41 19.26
N GLU A 135 2.10 5.68 18.95
CA GLU A 135 2.59 6.30 17.72
C GLU A 135 4.12 6.26 17.66
N GLY A 136 4.66 5.95 16.48
CA GLY A 136 6.09 5.80 16.30
C GLY A 136 6.61 4.39 16.52
N SER A 137 5.78 3.47 17.00
CA SER A 137 6.17 2.06 17.13
C SER A 137 6.36 1.43 15.75
N THR A 138 7.30 0.48 15.66
CA THR A 138 7.56 -0.28 14.43
C THR A 138 7.53 -1.76 14.70
N PHE A 139 7.31 -2.50 13.62
CA PHE A 139 7.43 -3.95 13.69
C PHE A 139 8.87 -4.38 13.84
#